data_cb26e6c6450724cdcf88440684f5b0ec
#
_entry.id   cb26e6c6450724cdcf88440684f5b0ec
#
_cell.length_a   1.000
_cell.length_b   1.000
_cell.length_c   1.000
_cell.angle_alpha   90.00
_cell.angle_beta   90.00
_cell.angle_gamma   90.00
#
_symmetry.space_group_name_H-M   'P 1'
#
loop_
_entity.id
_entity.type
_entity.pdbx_description
1 polymer ?
#
loop_
_entity_poly.entity_id
_entity_poly.type
_entity_poly.pdbx_seq_one_letter_code
_entity_poly.pdbx_strand_id
1 'polypeptide(L)'
;EGINKILYQCPNCKTEHKMISKGIHLWCEECGKKWEMTELGEMKALQGKTEFSRIPDWFQWERENVRQQLLDGTYYYEEELQVLSTPGVNEYINLGTAKVTHDLQNGFVIEGYYNGNNYRIHRPTKGIYALHVEYQFKHLKYLDCFEISTTNDSFYCMTKKKDIVTKLALATEEAFKIANE
;
A
#
# COMPACT_ATOMS: atom_id res chain seq x y z
N GLU A 1 -4.12 4.75 -17.01
CA GLU A 1 -3.28 3.59 -16.65
C GLU A 1 -3.04 3.57 -15.14
N GLY A 2 -2.84 2.35 -14.57
CA GLY A 2 -2.50 2.22 -13.14
C GLY A 2 -3.62 1.68 -12.26
N ILE A 3 -4.75 1.23 -12.81
CA ILE A 3 -5.83 0.62 -12.03
C ILE A 3 -5.38 -0.64 -11.26
N ASN A 4 -4.37 -1.35 -11.76
CA ASN A 4 -3.74 -2.47 -11.06
C ASN A 4 -3.05 -2.07 -9.75
N LYS A 5 -2.72 -0.79 -9.56
CA LYS A 5 -2.16 -0.28 -8.30
C LYS A 5 -3.22 -0.16 -7.20
N ILE A 6 -4.47 0.03 -7.61
CA ILE A 6 -5.63 0.12 -6.72
C ILE A 6 -6.26 -1.26 -6.54
N LEU A 7 -6.49 -1.98 -7.65
CA LEU A 7 -6.99 -3.35 -7.64
C LEU A 7 -5.82 -4.33 -7.66
N TYR A 8 -5.18 -4.52 -6.51
CA TYR A 8 -3.93 -5.27 -6.38
C TYR A 8 -4.11 -6.78 -6.15
N GLN A 9 -5.34 -7.20 -5.79
CA GLN A 9 -5.66 -8.60 -5.52
C GLN A 9 -6.60 -9.18 -6.57
N CYS A 10 -6.25 -10.33 -7.13
CA CYS A 10 -7.07 -11.03 -8.11
C CYS A 10 -8.30 -11.67 -7.45
N PRO A 11 -9.54 -11.36 -7.87
CA PRO A 11 -10.72 -11.94 -7.24
C PRO A 11 -10.95 -13.40 -7.64
N ASN A 12 -10.30 -13.87 -8.70
CA ASN A 12 -10.42 -15.25 -9.18
C ASN A 12 -9.49 -16.20 -8.40
N CYS A 13 -8.19 -15.93 -8.35
CA CYS A 13 -7.20 -16.80 -7.69
C CYS A 13 -6.72 -16.31 -6.32
N LYS A 14 -7.17 -15.13 -5.88
CA LYS A 14 -6.82 -14.48 -4.59
C LYS A 14 -5.37 -14.02 -4.47
N THR A 15 -4.54 -14.21 -5.49
CA THR A 15 -3.14 -13.77 -5.49
C THR A 15 -3.05 -12.26 -5.45
N GLU A 16 -2.16 -11.74 -4.62
CA GLU A 16 -1.89 -10.31 -4.46
C GLU A 16 -0.68 -9.89 -5.31
N HIS A 17 -0.67 -8.61 -5.71
CA HIS A 17 0.46 -7.92 -6.38
C HIS A 17 0.90 -8.56 -7.72
N LYS A 18 -0.02 -9.29 -8.37
CA LYS A 18 0.17 -9.88 -9.71
C LYS A 18 -0.79 -9.31 -10.76
N MET A 19 -1.45 -8.21 -10.41
CA MET A 19 -2.33 -7.51 -11.35
C MET A 19 -1.53 -6.58 -12.26
N ILE A 20 -1.87 -6.57 -13.54
CA ILE A 20 -1.28 -5.69 -14.57
C ILE A 20 -2.41 -4.98 -15.29
N SER A 21 -2.19 -3.70 -15.61
CA SER A 21 -3.13 -2.92 -16.44
C SER A 21 -2.44 -2.27 -17.63
N LYS A 22 -3.13 -2.26 -18.77
CA LYS A 22 -2.71 -1.53 -19.97
C LYS A 22 -3.94 -1.12 -20.78
N GLY A 23 -4.07 0.18 -21.05
CA GLY A 23 -5.26 0.72 -21.69
C GLY A 23 -6.50 0.43 -20.85
N ILE A 24 -7.51 -0.18 -21.45
CA ILE A 24 -8.75 -0.58 -20.78
C ILE A 24 -8.69 -1.97 -20.13
N HIS A 25 -7.58 -2.70 -20.29
CA HIS A 25 -7.46 -4.08 -19.84
C HIS A 25 -6.75 -4.17 -18.48
N LEU A 26 -7.27 -5.07 -17.65
CA LEU A 26 -6.69 -5.50 -16.38
C LEU A 26 -6.58 -7.02 -16.40
N TRP A 27 -5.45 -7.59 -15.97
CA TRP A 27 -5.29 -9.06 -15.90
C TRP A 27 -4.41 -9.48 -14.74
N CYS A 28 -4.58 -10.73 -14.33
CA CYS A 28 -3.73 -11.36 -13.34
C CYS A 28 -2.64 -12.17 -14.04
N GLU A 29 -1.36 -11.93 -13.74
CA GLU A 29 -0.23 -12.69 -14.29
C GLU A 29 -0.20 -14.13 -13.77
N GLU A 30 -0.76 -14.41 -12.59
CA GLU A 30 -0.74 -15.74 -11.97
C GLU A 30 -1.74 -16.68 -12.64
N CYS A 31 -3.01 -16.29 -12.77
CA CYS A 31 -4.06 -17.16 -13.31
C CYS A 31 -4.47 -16.84 -14.75
N GLY A 32 -3.93 -15.76 -15.33
CA GLY A 32 -4.21 -15.34 -16.70
C GLY A 32 -5.59 -14.73 -16.94
N LYS A 33 -6.46 -14.64 -15.91
CA LYS A 33 -7.80 -14.06 -16.06
C LYS A 33 -7.72 -12.59 -16.39
N LYS A 34 -8.59 -12.14 -17.32
CA LYS A 34 -8.58 -10.78 -17.86
C LYS A 34 -9.96 -10.13 -17.76
N TRP A 35 -9.93 -8.83 -17.51
CA TRP A 35 -11.11 -7.94 -17.52
C TRP A 35 -10.81 -6.76 -18.43
N GLU A 36 -11.87 -6.16 -18.97
CA GLU A 36 -11.84 -4.88 -19.65
C GLU A 36 -12.73 -3.87 -18.92
N MET A 37 -12.33 -2.61 -18.96
CA MET A 37 -13.14 -1.51 -18.46
C MET A 37 -13.99 -0.97 -19.62
N THR A 38 -15.31 -0.93 -19.43
CA THR A 38 -16.26 -0.37 -20.39
C THR A 38 -16.18 1.16 -20.42
N GLU A 39 -16.81 1.79 -21.42
CA GLU A 39 -16.94 3.26 -21.51
C GLU A 39 -17.65 3.86 -20.29
N LEU A 40 -18.51 3.09 -19.62
CA LEU A 40 -19.21 3.52 -18.39
C LEU A 40 -18.39 3.27 -17.11
N GLY A 41 -17.15 2.80 -17.23
CA GLY A 41 -16.26 2.52 -16.08
C GLY A 41 -16.57 1.20 -15.36
N GLU A 42 -17.35 0.31 -15.96
CA GLU A 42 -17.62 -1.02 -15.42
C GLU A 42 -16.52 -2.00 -15.83
N MET A 43 -16.18 -2.92 -14.94
CA MET A 43 -15.26 -4.04 -15.22
C MET A 43 -16.05 -5.23 -15.74
N LYS A 44 -15.60 -5.82 -16.85
CA LYS A 44 -16.21 -6.99 -17.47
C LYS A 44 -15.15 -8.06 -17.74
N ALA A 45 -15.34 -9.26 -17.22
CA ALA A 45 -14.44 -10.37 -17.51
C ALA A 45 -14.55 -10.77 -19.00
N LEU A 46 -13.40 -10.96 -19.65
CA LEU A 46 -13.35 -11.41 -21.05
C LEU A 46 -13.73 -12.89 -21.17
N GLN A 47 -13.56 -13.67 -20.09
CA GLN A 47 -13.91 -15.09 -20.02
C GLN A 47 -14.44 -15.43 -18.63
N GLY A 48 -15.46 -16.28 -18.59
CA GLY A 48 -16.07 -16.73 -17.34
C GLY A 48 -16.89 -15.65 -16.63
N LYS A 49 -17.00 -15.79 -15.32
CA LYS A 49 -17.78 -14.87 -14.47
C LYS A 49 -17.05 -13.54 -14.27
N THR A 50 -17.79 -12.44 -14.28
CA THR A 50 -17.35 -11.14 -13.76
C THR A 50 -17.60 -11.14 -12.26
N GLU A 51 -16.54 -11.16 -11.43
CA GLU A 51 -16.64 -11.19 -9.98
C GLU A 51 -17.20 -9.86 -9.44
N PHE A 52 -16.63 -8.77 -9.95
CA PHE A 52 -17.05 -7.42 -9.62
C PHE A 52 -17.19 -6.60 -10.91
N SER A 53 -18.37 -6.06 -11.16
CA SER A 53 -18.58 -5.13 -12.28
C SER A 53 -18.19 -3.69 -11.91
N ARG A 54 -18.18 -3.34 -10.63
CA ARG A 54 -17.86 -2.00 -10.14
C ARG A 54 -16.51 -1.99 -9.41
N ILE A 55 -15.67 -1.04 -9.75
CA ILE A 55 -14.37 -0.84 -9.11
C ILE A 55 -14.49 -0.66 -7.58
N PRO A 56 -15.45 0.15 -7.06
CA PRO A 56 -15.63 0.28 -5.61
C PRO A 56 -15.95 -1.03 -4.89
N ASP A 57 -16.72 -1.93 -5.51
CA ASP A 57 -17.08 -3.21 -4.91
C ASP A 57 -15.87 -4.16 -4.82
N TRP A 58 -15.01 -4.14 -5.87
CA TRP A 58 -13.74 -4.87 -5.85
C TRP A 58 -12.80 -4.32 -4.78
N PHE A 59 -12.64 -3.00 -4.71
CA PHE A 59 -11.81 -2.33 -3.71
C PHE A 59 -12.31 -2.57 -2.27
N GLN A 60 -13.65 -2.59 -2.06
CA GLN A 60 -14.24 -2.92 -0.78
C GLN A 60 -13.96 -4.37 -0.38
N TRP A 61 -14.02 -5.32 -1.33
CA TRP A 61 -13.65 -6.70 -1.08
C TRP A 61 -12.15 -6.85 -0.70
N GLU A 62 -11.25 -6.11 -1.32
CA GLU A 62 -9.83 -6.07 -0.92
C GLU A 62 -9.67 -5.55 0.51
N ARG A 63 -10.41 -4.51 0.88
CA ARG A 63 -10.45 -3.95 2.24
C ARG A 63 -10.91 -5.01 3.27
N GLU A 64 -11.95 -5.74 2.97
CA GLU A 64 -12.48 -6.81 3.83
C GLU A 64 -11.46 -7.93 4.03
N ASN A 65 -10.74 -8.31 2.96
CA ASN A 65 -9.68 -9.31 3.06
C ASN A 65 -8.52 -8.83 3.95
N VAL A 66 -8.09 -7.58 3.81
CA VAL A 66 -7.06 -7.00 4.68
C VAL A 66 -7.53 -6.93 6.13
N ARG A 67 -8.78 -6.51 6.38
CA ARG A 67 -9.36 -6.51 7.72
C ARG A 67 -9.34 -7.92 8.32
N GLN A 68 -9.73 -8.92 7.54
CA GLN A 68 -9.69 -10.31 8.01
C GLN A 68 -8.26 -10.77 8.33
N GLN A 69 -7.28 -10.46 7.49
CA GLN A 69 -5.87 -10.75 7.75
C GLN A 69 -5.37 -10.09 9.06
N LEU A 70 -5.81 -8.88 9.37
CA LEU A 70 -5.49 -8.21 10.63
C LEU A 70 -6.10 -8.94 11.83
N LEU A 71 -7.39 -9.33 11.76
CA LEU A 71 -8.10 -10.04 12.82
C LEU A 71 -7.52 -11.44 13.06
N ASP A 72 -7.13 -12.16 12.00
CA ASP A 72 -6.55 -13.50 12.07
C ASP A 72 -5.07 -13.50 12.47
N GLY A 73 -4.45 -12.31 12.56
CA GLY A 73 -3.02 -12.17 12.88
C GLY A 73 -2.09 -12.64 11.75
N THR A 74 -2.60 -12.78 10.53
CA THR A 74 -1.80 -13.17 9.34
C THR A 74 -1.24 -11.98 8.58
N TYR A 75 -1.69 -10.76 8.89
CA TYR A 75 -1.14 -9.54 8.32
C TYR A 75 0.15 -9.15 9.02
N TYR A 76 1.21 -9.05 8.27
CA TYR A 76 2.49 -8.47 8.68
C TYR A 76 3.20 -7.88 7.47
N TYR A 77 3.72 -6.69 7.61
CA TYR A 77 4.56 -6.05 6.59
C TYR A 77 5.94 -5.80 7.14
N GLU A 78 6.95 -6.16 6.36
CA GLU A 78 8.36 -5.85 6.61
C GLU A 78 9.09 -5.65 5.29
N GLU A 79 9.84 -4.56 5.18
CA GLU A 79 10.68 -4.29 4.02
C GLU A 79 11.83 -3.35 4.41
N GLU A 80 12.99 -3.52 3.77
CA GLU A 80 14.07 -2.53 3.80
C GLU A 80 13.87 -1.50 2.72
N LEU A 81 13.57 -0.28 3.12
CA LEU A 81 13.20 0.84 2.26
C LEU A 81 14.20 1.99 2.34
N GLN A 82 14.34 2.72 1.23
CA GLN A 82 14.96 4.03 1.29
C GLN A 82 13.99 5.01 1.96
N VAL A 83 14.50 5.77 2.94
CA VAL A 83 13.72 6.73 3.71
C VAL A 83 14.26 8.14 3.48
N LEU A 84 13.36 9.06 3.18
CA LEU A 84 13.62 10.49 3.16
C LEU A 84 12.90 11.16 4.32
N SER A 85 13.58 12.03 5.04
CA SER A 85 13.01 12.92 6.06
C SER A 85 12.74 14.30 5.46
N THR A 86 11.68 14.96 5.93
CA THR A 86 11.30 16.30 5.48
C THR A 86 11.08 17.21 6.71
N PRO A 87 12.15 17.59 7.41
CA PRO A 87 12.05 18.38 8.67
C PRO A 87 11.56 19.81 8.46
N GLY A 88 11.44 20.25 7.23
CA GLY A 88 11.00 21.60 6.86
C GLY A 88 10.40 21.67 5.47
N VAL A 89 9.95 22.85 5.09
CA VAL A 89 9.35 23.06 3.78
C VAL A 89 10.41 22.98 2.69
N ASN A 90 10.26 22.04 1.75
CA ASN A 90 11.08 21.85 0.54
C ASN A 90 12.49 21.27 0.73
N GLU A 91 12.81 20.66 1.86
CA GLU A 91 14.07 19.92 2.01
C GLU A 91 13.81 18.42 2.21
N TYR A 92 14.49 17.61 1.40
CA TYR A 92 14.52 16.15 1.57
C TYR A 92 15.90 15.72 2.02
N ILE A 93 15.98 15.13 3.23
CA ILE A 93 17.20 14.56 3.77
C ILE A 93 17.14 13.04 3.53
N ASN A 94 18.11 12.51 2.79
CA ASN A 94 18.19 11.08 2.57
C ASN A 94 18.80 10.39 3.80
N LEU A 95 17.98 9.65 4.54
CA LEU A 95 18.39 8.90 5.71
C LEU A 95 18.99 7.52 5.39
N GLY A 96 19.04 7.16 4.08
CA GLY A 96 19.52 5.84 3.65
C GLY A 96 18.44 4.76 3.74
N THR A 97 18.88 3.51 3.88
CA THR A 97 17.99 2.35 3.98
C THR A 97 17.62 2.11 5.45
N ALA A 98 16.35 1.86 5.70
CA ALA A 98 15.83 1.50 7.01
C ALA A 98 14.88 0.30 6.91
N LYS A 99 14.81 -0.47 7.96
CA LYS A 99 13.81 -1.52 8.14
C LYS A 99 12.47 -0.87 8.52
N VAL A 100 11.43 -1.13 7.75
CA VAL A 100 10.08 -0.64 8.01
C VAL A 100 9.16 -1.83 8.24
N THR A 101 8.44 -1.81 9.36
CA THR A 101 7.42 -2.82 9.70
C THR A 101 6.07 -2.18 9.94
N HIS A 102 5.00 -2.95 9.70
CA HIS A 102 3.63 -2.56 10.04
C HIS A 102 2.81 -3.79 10.43
N ASP A 103 2.19 -3.73 11.60
CA ASP A 103 1.25 -4.73 12.10
C ASP A 103 0.15 -4.08 12.96
N LEU A 104 -0.85 -4.88 13.35
CA LEU A 104 -1.98 -4.41 14.15
C LEU A 104 -1.57 -3.92 15.56
N GLN A 105 -0.59 -4.56 16.17
CA GLN A 105 -0.22 -4.28 17.57
C GLN A 105 0.68 -3.05 17.68
N ASN A 106 1.67 -2.94 16.80
CA ASN A 106 2.72 -1.93 16.89
C ASN A 106 2.42 -0.70 16.00
N GLY A 107 1.61 -0.85 14.94
CA GLY A 107 1.52 0.17 13.91
C GLY A 107 2.79 0.21 13.06
N PHE A 108 3.24 1.39 12.65
CA PHE A 108 4.49 1.55 11.89
C PHE A 108 5.70 1.71 12.80
N VAL A 109 6.75 0.97 12.49
CA VAL A 109 8.08 1.14 13.08
C VAL A 109 9.11 1.27 11.96
N ILE A 110 9.93 2.32 12.00
CA ILE A 110 11.03 2.56 11.08
C ILE A 110 12.32 2.53 11.91
N GLU A 111 13.24 1.64 11.58
CA GLU A 111 14.52 1.50 12.26
C GLU A 111 15.66 1.59 11.25
N GLY A 112 16.57 2.52 11.47
CA GLY A 112 17.69 2.77 10.56
C GLY A 112 18.91 3.35 11.24
N TYR A 113 19.91 3.67 10.42
CA TYR A 113 21.18 4.25 10.85
C TYR A 113 21.51 5.46 9.99
N TYR A 114 21.76 6.60 10.63
CA TYR A 114 22.10 7.84 9.94
C TYR A 114 23.11 8.65 10.73
N ASN A 115 24.14 9.18 10.05
CA ASN A 115 25.21 10.01 10.65
C ASN A 115 25.82 9.45 11.95
N GLY A 116 26.14 8.13 11.96
CA GLY A 116 26.78 7.51 13.11
C GLY A 116 25.83 7.06 14.22
N ASN A 117 24.51 7.29 14.09
CA ASN A 117 23.53 6.98 15.13
C ASN A 117 22.39 6.11 14.60
N ASN A 118 21.93 5.19 15.44
CA ASN A 118 20.68 4.48 15.21
C ASN A 118 19.50 5.44 15.44
N TYR A 119 18.47 5.33 14.61
CA TYR A 119 17.20 6.02 14.84
C TYR A 119 16.03 5.04 14.80
N ARG A 120 14.99 5.38 15.53
CA ARG A 120 13.73 4.64 15.55
C ARG A 120 12.55 5.61 15.56
N ILE A 121 11.65 5.43 14.60
CA ILE A 121 10.41 6.19 14.49
C ILE A 121 9.28 5.21 14.72
N HIS A 122 8.35 5.55 15.59
CA HIS A 122 7.20 4.72 15.94
C HIS A 122 5.90 5.50 15.81
N ARG A 123 5.00 4.99 15.01
CA ARG A 123 3.62 5.49 14.89
C ARG A 123 2.66 4.38 15.31
N PRO A 124 2.15 4.42 16.54
CA PRO A 124 1.26 3.38 17.06
C PRO A 124 -0.04 3.34 16.25
N THR A 125 -0.65 2.18 16.15
CA THR A 125 -1.90 1.92 15.40
C THR A 125 -3.00 2.94 15.70
N LYS A 126 -3.20 3.31 16.97
CA LYS A 126 -4.18 4.32 17.39
C LYS A 126 -3.79 5.75 17.02
N GLY A 127 -2.56 5.98 16.58
CA GLY A 127 -2.03 7.31 16.23
C GLY A 127 -2.08 7.64 14.74
N ILE A 128 -2.54 6.72 13.88
CA ILE A 128 -2.58 6.91 12.44
C ILE A 128 -3.86 6.31 11.85
N TYR A 129 -4.80 7.17 11.47
CA TYR A 129 -6.11 6.77 10.92
C TYR A 129 -6.13 6.59 9.41
N ALA A 130 -5.15 7.17 8.70
CA ALA A 130 -4.99 7.06 7.25
C ALA A 130 -3.51 7.17 6.88
N LEU A 131 -3.12 6.51 5.81
CA LEU A 131 -1.77 6.56 5.26
C LEU A 131 -1.78 7.41 3.99
N HIS A 132 -0.94 8.45 3.94
CA HIS A 132 -0.71 9.19 2.71
C HIS A 132 0.16 8.35 1.78
N VAL A 133 -0.30 8.15 0.53
CA VAL A 133 0.42 7.37 -0.48
C VAL A 133 0.61 8.19 -1.74
N GLU A 134 1.77 8.09 -2.35
CA GLU A 134 2.07 8.68 -3.64
C GLU A 134 2.52 7.64 -4.64
N TYR A 135 1.90 7.64 -5.80
CA TYR A 135 2.29 6.81 -6.92
C TYR A 135 3.26 7.58 -7.82
N GLN A 136 4.40 6.96 -8.14
CA GLN A 136 5.44 7.54 -9.01
C GLN A 136 6.05 8.84 -8.43
N PHE A 137 6.48 8.80 -7.18
CA PHE A 137 7.11 9.92 -6.51
C PHE A 137 8.36 10.41 -7.28
N LYS A 138 8.35 11.68 -7.67
CA LYS A 138 9.32 12.23 -8.64
C LYS A 138 10.74 12.35 -8.10
N HIS A 139 10.93 12.54 -6.80
CA HIS A 139 12.24 12.80 -6.20
C HIS A 139 13.18 11.59 -6.22
N LEU A 140 12.65 10.36 -6.32
CA LEU A 140 13.45 9.13 -6.39
C LEU A 140 12.88 8.15 -7.42
N LYS A 141 13.35 8.22 -8.66
CA LYS A 141 13.16 7.21 -9.71
C LYS A 141 11.70 6.79 -9.96
N TYR A 142 10.74 7.66 -9.64
CA TYR A 142 9.30 7.39 -9.80
C TYR A 142 8.81 6.12 -9.10
N LEU A 143 9.36 5.80 -7.95
CA LEU A 143 8.87 4.73 -7.10
C LEU A 143 7.57 5.14 -6.39
N ASP A 144 6.74 4.17 -6.06
CA ASP A 144 5.61 4.42 -5.19
C ASP A 144 6.13 4.58 -3.75
N CYS A 145 5.52 5.45 -2.97
CA CYS A 145 5.91 5.68 -1.59
C CYS A 145 4.70 5.92 -0.68
N PHE A 146 4.94 5.80 0.60
CA PHE A 146 4.01 6.24 1.64
C PHE A 146 4.72 7.15 2.64
N GLU A 147 3.93 8.00 3.28
CA GLU A 147 4.42 8.99 4.23
C GLU A 147 3.99 8.63 5.65
N ILE A 148 4.94 8.64 6.56
CA ILE A 148 4.72 8.54 8.00
C ILE A 148 5.06 9.88 8.64
N SER A 149 4.02 10.62 9.05
CA SER A 149 4.18 11.93 9.70
C SER A 149 4.26 11.81 11.21
N THR A 150 5.13 12.60 11.80
CA THR A 150 5.23 12.88 13.24
C THR A 150 4.88 14.34 13.50
N THR A 151 4.97 14.80 14.74
CA THR A 151 4.76 16.22 15.10
C THR A 151 5.78 17.16 14.47
N ASN A 152 7.00 16.67 14.20
CA ASN A 152 8.14 17.51 13.83
C ASN A 152 8.71 17.20 12.45
N ASP A 153 8.31 16.08 11.85
CA ASP A 153 8.92 15.59 10.61
C ASP A 153 7.98 14.64 9.86
N SER A 154 8.20 14.50 8.56
CA SER A 154 7.54 13.52 7.71
C SER A 154 8.58 12.62 7.05
N PHE A 155 8.31 11.33 7.03
CA PHE A 155 9.20 10.30 6.51
C PHE A 155 8.58 9.61 5.30
N TYR A 156 9.18 9.81 4.13
CA TYR A 156 8.78 9.18 2.88
C TYR A 156 9.50 7.85 2.72
N CYS A 157 8.77 6.75 2.69
CA CYS A 157 9.27 5.38 2.56
C CYS A 157 9.05 4.88 1.14
N MET A 158 10.14 4.68 0.38
CA MET A 158 10.11 4.26 -1.04
C MET A 158 9.97 2.76 -1.15
N THR A 159 8.80 2.28 -1.62
CA THR A 159 8.55 0.84 -1.73
C THR A 159 9.25 0.22 -2.93
N LYS A 160 9.77 -1.00 -2.75
CA LYS A 160 10.32 -1.83 -3.83
C LYS A 160 9.28 -2.81 -4.36
N LYS A 161 8.35 -3.22 -3.50
CA LYS A 161 7.25 -4.11 -3.87
C LYS A 161 6.24 -3.34 -4.71
N LYS A 162 5.88 -3.94 -5.83
CA LYS A 162 4.88 -3.40 -6.73
C LYS A 162 3.51 -3.36 -6.03
N ASP A 163 2.84 -2.22 -6.18
CA ASP A 163 1.44 -2.03 -5.76
C ASP A 163 1.14 -2.29 -4.26
N ILE A 164 2.18 -2.27 -3.39
CA ILE A 164 2.03 -2.55 -1.95
C ILE A 164 1.36 -1.39 -1.20
N VAL A 165 1.51 -0.15 -1.68
CA VAL A 165 1.06 1.04 -0.96
C VAL A 165 -0.44 1.07 -0.73
N THR A 166 -1.24 0.55 -1.66
CA THR A 166 -2.70 0.43 -1.51
C THR A 166 -3.06 -0.52 -0.37
N LYS A 167 -2.42 -1.70 -0.32
CA LYS A 167 -2.64 -2.65 0.78
C LYS A 167 -2.24 -2.05 2.13
N LEU A 168 -1.11 -1.34 2.20
CA LEU A 168 -0.67 -0.65 3.41
C LEU A 168 -1.67 0.43 3.86
N ALA A 169 -2.22 1.20 2.93
CA ALA A 169 -3.23 2.21 3.23
C ALA A 169 -4.49 1.56 3.81
N LEU A 170 -5.02 0.52 3.17
CA LEU A 170 -6.17 -0.24 3.67
C LEU A 170 -5.90 -0.86 5.03
N ALA A 171 -4.73 -1.47 5.22
CA ALA A 171 -4.34 -2.06 6.49
C ALA A 171 -4.24 -1.03 7.62
N THR A 172 -3.71 0.17 7.33
CA THR A 172 -3.63 1.26 8.30
C THR A 172 -5.02 1.70 8.77
N GLU A 173 -5.93 1.93 7.82
CA GLU A 173 -7.30 2.35 8.11
C GLU A 173 -8.07 1.29 8.92
N GLU A 174 -7.97 0.03 8.51
CA GLU A 174 -8.67 -1.07 9.21
C GLU A 174 -8.05 -1.39 10.57
N ALA A 175 -6.70 -1.33 10.70
CA ALA A 175 -6.03 -1.49 11.98
C ALA A 175 -6.44 -0.39 12.98
N PHE A 176 -6.54 0.88 12.53
CA PHE A 176 -7.03 1.97 13.35
C PHE A 176 -8.47 1.72 13.85
N LYS A 177 -9.37 1.28 12.97
CA LYS A 177 -10.76 0.95 13.35
C LYS A 177 -10.79 -0.16 14.39
N ILE A 178 -10.11 -1.29 14.12
CA ILE A 178 -10.06 -2.44 15.04
C ILE A 178 -9.50 -2.03 16.41
N ALA A 179 -8.47 -1.21 16.45
CA ALA A 179 -7.83 -0.78 17.70
C ALA A 179 -8.70 0.21 18.52
N ASN A 180 -9.76 0.78 17.93
CA ASN A 180 -10.67 1.73 18.57
C ASN A 180 -12.12 1.18 18.73
N GLU A 181 -12.36 -0.05 18.29
CA GLU A 181 -13.59 -0.82 18.61
C GLU A 181 -13.54 -1.31 20.05
#